data_f2ed4f6474f3a8d5c9bc4f4343bf9d38
#
_entry.id   f2ed4f6474f3a8d5c9bc4f4343bf9d38
#
_cell.length_a   1.000
_cell.length_b   1.000
_cell.length_c   1.000
_cell.angle_alpha   90.00
_cell.angle_beta   90.00
_cell.angle_gamma   90.00
#
_symmetry.space_group_name_H-M   'P 1'
#
loop_
_entity.id
_entity.type
_entity.pdbx_description
1 polymer ?
#
loop_
_entity_poly.entity_id
_entity_poly.type
_entity_poly.pdbx_seq_one_letter_code
_entity_poly.pdbx_strand_id
1 'polypeptide(L)'
;MDWLETLRRSFLDWESMAAILPNMIMVGLKNTLILAAASTLLGTVIGMVLAVMGISENRALKLMARVYTDIFRGLPAIVTILLIGQGFARVGRELFGPSPYPLGILALSLIAGAYIGEIFRSGIQSVERGQMDACRTLGLTYHQGMRLVVIPQGIRRVLPALVNQFIGNVKDSSLVYFLGLLSSERELFRVGQDQAVLTGNLSPLLLAGIFYLIITVPLTHLVNHIDRRLREGKRIAVATSGLAELDEIDSAVAREAARPAEQASPSKQYKGGSIKVRGLDMFYGDHQVLRGVDLSVAPGTVTCLIGPSGSGKSTLLRCLNRLVDGRSGDILLDGRSIYQEKPDTVRRRVGMVFQHFNLFPDRTALDNLTLALRKVRGLSTAEAKRVAEARLAEVGLLERKDFRPANLSGGQQQRVAIARALAMEPEVMLFDEVTSALDPELVKGVLNLMADLGRRGMTMVVVTHEMAFARKVADQVVFMDEGRVIEAGSPGAIFDDPQSARLKRFLAEVL
;
A
#
# COMPACT_ATOMS: atom_id res chain seq x y z
N MET A 1 -25.46 -51.39 -33.60
CA MET A 1 -24.34 -51.05 -32.68
C MET A 1 -24.85 -50.09 -31.64
N ASP A 2 -24.60 -50.43 -30.38
CA ASP A 2 -25.08 -49.62 -29.25
C ASP A 2 -24.31 -48.25 -29.27
N TRP A 3 -25.04 -47.16 -29.28
CA TRP A 3 -24.43 -45.83 -29.35
C TRP A 3 -23.47 -45.56 -28.17
N LEU A 4 -23.70 -46.22 -27.03
CA LEU A 4 -22.83 -46.21 -25.87
C LEU A 4 -21.47 -46.85 -26.15
N GLU A 5 -21.42 -47.96 -26.90
CA GLU A 5 -20.16 -48.59 -27.30
C GLU A 5 -19.37 -47.74 -28.26
N THR A 6 -20.06 -47.07 -29.19
CA THR A 6 -19.45 -46.11 -30.11
C THR A 6 -18.83 -44.93 -29.36
N LEU A 7 -19.53 -44.35 -28.40
CA LEU A 7 -18.99 -43.29 -27.53
C LEU A 7 -17.80 -43.77 -26.71
N ARG A 8 -17.89 -44.97 -26.12
CA ARG A 8 -16.78 -45.55 -25.38
C ARG A 8 -15.51 -45.72 -26.26
N ARG A 9 -15.67 -46.25 -27.44
CA ARG A 9 -14.54 -46.41 -28.38
C ARG A 9 -13.99 -45.07 -28.87
N SER A 10 -14.83 -44.04 -29.04
CA SER A 10 -14.37 -42.72 -29.50
C SER A 10 -13.65 -41.90 -28.44
N PHE A 11 -14.02 -42.05 -27.14
CA PHE A 11 -13.52 -41.20 -26.07
C PHE A 11 -12.76 -41.93 -24.96
N LEU A 12 -12.98 -43.22 -24.77
CA LEU A 12 -12.42 -44.04 -23.68
C LEU A 12 -11.73 -45.28 -24.15
N ASP A 13 -10.95 -45.17 -25.25
CA ASP A 13 -10.06 -46.23 -25.73
C ASP A 13 -8.76 -46.21 -24.91
N TRP A 14 -8.69 -47.12 -23.95
CA TRP A 14 -7.56 -47.22 -23.02
C TRP A 14 -6.26 -47.69 -23.69
N GLU A 15 -6.32 -48.48 -24.78
CA GLU A 15 -5.13 -48.88 -25.55
C GLU A 15 -4.48 -47.67 -26.23
N SER A 16 -5.30 -46.84 -26.90
CA SER A 16 -4.83 -45.60 -27.53
C SER A 16 -4.28 -44.60 -26.50
N MET A 17 -4.92 -44.49 -25.33
CA MET A 17 -4.43 -43.63 -24.24
C MET A 17 -3.11 -44.16 -23.69
N ALA A 18 -2.99 -45.43 -23.41
CA ALA A 18 -1.77 -46.04 -22.86
C ALA A 18 -0.59 -45.93 -23.83
N ALA A 19 -0.82 -46.14 -25.12
CA ALA A 19 0.21 -46.02 -26.14
C ALA A 19 0.81 -44.62 -26.23
N ILE A 20 0.01 -43.56 -26.08
CA ILE A 20 0.48 -42.16 -26.20
C ILE A 20 1.00 -41.59 -24.87
N LEU A 21 0.69 -42.20 -23.71
CA LEU A 21 1.00 -41.69 -22.37
C LEU A 21 2.49 -41.34 -22.17
N PRO A 22 3.47 -42.17 -22.59
CA PRO A 22 4.90 -41.82 -22.46
C PRO A 22 5.24 -40.54 -23.21
N ASN A 23 4.75 -40.37 -24.45
CA ASN A 23 5.00 -39.17 -25.26
C ASN A 23 4.26 -37.94 -24.69
N MET A 24 3.05 -38.13 -24.13
CA MET A 24 2.28 -37.09 -23.47
C MET A 24 3.05 -36.51 -22.25
N ILE A 25 3.71 -37.38 -21.47
CA ILE A 25 4.48 -36.96 -20.28
C ILE A 25 5.84 -36.37 -20.70
N MET A 26 6.61 -37.11 -21.52
CA MET A 26 8.01 -36.75 -21.79
C MET A 26 8.18 -35.61 -22.78
N VAL A 27 7.21 -35.38 -23.65
CA VAL A 27 7.24 -34.35 -24.69
C VAL A 27 6.13 -33.31 -24.40
N GLY A 28 4.88 -33.73 -24.41
CA GLY A 28 3.73 -32.80 -24.32
C GLY A 28 3.71 -31.98 -23.05
N LEU A 29 3.70 -32.64 -21.88
CA LEU A 29 3.67 -31.99 -20.58
C LEU A 29 4.89 -31.08 -20.35
N LYS A 30 6.08 -31.60 -20.65
CA LYS A 30 7.34 -30.84 -20.53
C LYS A 30 7.29 -29.55 -21.34
N ASN A 31 6.92 -29.61 -22.62
CA ASN A 31 6.91 -28.46 -23.50
C ASN A 31 5.80 -27.45 -23.14
N THR A 32 4.63 -27.93 -22.73
CA THR A 32 3.57 -27.08 -22.22
C THR A 32 4.04 -26.25 -20.99
N LEU A 33 4.73 -26.91 -20.05
CA LEU A 33 5.26 -26.21 -18.85
C LEU A 33 6.38 -25.22 -19.19
N ILE A 34 7.28 -25.62 -20.16
CA ILE A 34 8.35 -24.69 -20.61
C ILE A 34 7.75 -23.45 -21.30
N LEU A 35 6.78 -23.64 -22.22
CA LEU A 35 6.08 -22.56 -22.91
C LEU A 35 5.44 -21.61 -21.87
N ALA A 36 4.66 -22.17 -20.94
CA ALA A 36 3.97 -21.38 -19.93
C ALA A 36 4.95 -20.67 -18.99
N ALA A 37 5.99 -21.34 -18.50
CA ALA A 37 6.97 -20.77 -17.59
C ALA A 37 7.82 -19.68 -18.26
N ALA A 38 8.37 -19.96 -19.45
CA ALA A 38 9.20 -19.01 -20.18
C ALA A 38 8.40 -17.77 -20.59
N SER A 39 7.18 -17.95 -21.12
CA SER A 39 6.32 -16.84 -21.51
C SER A 39 5.85 -16.00 -20.30
N THR A 40 5.56 -16.64 -19.18
CA THR A 40 5.20 -15.92 -17.95
C THR A 40 6.39 -15.14 -17.38
N LEU A 41 7.58 -15.72 -17.38
CA LEU A 41 8.79 -15.05 -16.90
C LEU A 41 9.11 -13.81 -17.73
N LEU A 42 9.19 -13.96 -19.05
CA LEU A 42 9.44 -12.85 -19.98
C LEU A 42 8.28 -11.83 -19.92
N GLY A 43 7.03 -12.30 -19.90
CA GLY A 43 5.84 -11.48 -19.74
C GLY A 43 5.85 -10.70 -18.43
N THR A 44 6.40 -11.27 -17.35
CA THR A 44 6.56 -10.56 -16.07
C THR A 44 7.54 -9.39 -16.18
N VAL A 45 8.66 -9.58 -16.88
CA VAL A 45 9.62 -8.51 -17.14
C VAL A 45 8.99 -7.39 -17.98
N ILE A 46 8.33 -7.75 -19.08
CA ILE A 46 7.61 -6.80 -19.95
C ILE A 46 6.52 -6.08 -19.13
N GLY A 47 5.71 -6.82 -18.39
CA GLY A 47 4.62 -6.29 -17.58
C GLY A 47 5.11 -5.34 -16.48
N MET A 48 6.25 -5.62 -15.85
CA MET A 48 6.84 -4.72 -14.85
C MET A 48 7.25 -3.39 -15.48
N VAL A 49 7.87 -3.41 -16.67
CA VAL A 49 8.21 -2.20 -17.42
C VAL A 49 6.95 -1.41 -17.78
N LEU A 50 5.92 -2.07 -18.31
CA LEU A 50 4.64 -1.45 -18.65
C LEU A 50 3.94 -0.84 -17.44
N ALA A 51 3.96 -1.52 -16.29
CA ALA A 51 3.38 -1.00 -15.05
C ALA A 51 4.08 0.28 -14.59
N VAL A 52 5.43 0.31 -14.62
CA VAL A 52 6.21 1.51 -14.28
C VAL A 52 5.92 2.65 -15.26
N MET A 53 5.88 2.38 -16.56
CA MET A 53 5.50 3.37 -17.58
C MET A 53 4.08 3.89 -17.36
N GLY A 54 3.13 3.00 -17.03
CA GLY A 54 1.72 3.33 -16.81
C GLY A 54 1.46 4.20 -15.58
N ILE A 55 2.35 4.14 -14.56
CA ILE A 55 2.26 4.95 -13.34
C ILE A 55 3.04 6.28 -13.48
N SER A 56 3.96 6.37 -14.46
CA SER A 56 4.79 7.54 -14.68
C SER A 56 3.98 8.82 -14.86
N GLU A 57 4.51 9.95 -14.40
CA GLU A 57 3.93 11.28 -14.67
C GLU A 57 4.11 11.70 -16.14
N ASN A 58 5.07 11.09 -16.86
CA ASN A 58 5.32 11.35 -18.27
C ASN A 58 4.18 10.82 -19.14
N ARG A 59 3.45 11.73 -19.79
CA ARG A 59 2.30 11.43 -20.65
C ARG A 59 2.65 10.51 -21.82
N ALA A 60 3.85 10.66 -22.41
CA ALA A 60 4.28 9.83 -23.53
C ALA A 60 4.50 8.37 -23.09
N LEU A 61 5.18 8.12 -21.96
CA LEU A 61 5.38 6.77 -21.42
C LEU A 61 4.05 6.11 -21.06
N LYS A 62 3.15 6.86 -20.44
CA LYS A 62 1.80 6.38 -20.11
C LYS A 62 0.99 6.02 -21.36
N LEU A 63 1.08 6.82 -22.41
CA LEU A 63 0.41 6.55 -23.68
C LEU A 63 0.98 5.28 -24.35
N MET A 64 2.31 5.14 -24.41
CA MET A 64 2.95 3.95 -24.98
C MET A 64 2.53 2.67 -24.25
N ALA A 65 2.53 2.68 -22.90
CA ALA A 65 2.08 1.54 -22.12
C ALA A 65 0.60 1.20 -22.40
N ARG A 66 -0.26 2.22 -22.51
CA ARG A 66 -1.68 2.05 -22.82
C ARG A 66 -1.86 1.44 -24.21
N VAL A 67 -1.24 2.01 -25.24
CA VAL A 67 -1.36 1.52 -26.63
C VAL A 67 -0.90 0.06 -26.71
N TYR A 68 0.22 -0.28 -26.09
CA TYR A 68 0.69 -1.67 -26.03
C TYR A 68 -0.36 -2.58 -25.39
N THR A 69 -0.85 -2.20 -24.22
CA THR A 69 -1.83 -2.99 -23.48
C THR A 69 -3.13 -3.16 -24.25
N ASP A 70 -3.64 -2.11 -24.88
CA ASP A 70 -4.88 -2.13 -25.68
C ASP A 70 -4.74 -3.04 -26.89
N ILE A 71 -3.59 -3.05 -27.57
CA ILE A 71 -3.32 -3.94 -28.73
C ILE A 71 -3.30 -5.42 -28.27
N PHE A 72 -2.44 -5.76 -27.32
CA PHE A 72 -2.22 -7.18 -26.97
C PHE A 72 -3.34 -7.79 -26.12
N ARG A 73 -4.20 -6.99 -25.52
CA ARG A 73 -5.44 -7.45 -24.85
C ARG A 73 -6.66 -7.42 -25.75
N GLY A 74 -6.64 -6.55 -26.76
CA GLY A 74 -7.76 -6.42 -27.71
C GLY A 74 -7.72 -7.46 -28.83
N LEU A 75 -6.54 -7.97 -29.19
CA LEU A 75 -6.40 -9.00 -30.21
C LEU A 75 -6.66 -10.39 -29.62
N PRO A 76 -7.36 -11.29 -30.34
CA PRO A 76 -7.42 -12.71 -29.99
C PRO A 76 -6.00 -13.31 -29.93
N ALA A 77 -5.72 -14.14 -28.90
CA ALA A 77 -4.40 -14.72 -28.69
C ALA A 77 -3.88 -15.47 -29.93
N ILE A 78 -4.76 -16.23 -30.61
CA ILE A 78 -4.42 -16.95 -31.83
C ILE A 78 -3.92 -16.03 -32.95
N VAL A 79 -4.54 -14.84 -33.10
CA VAL A 79 -4.13 -13.85 -34.11
C VAL A 79 -2.74 -13.35 -33.81
N THR A 80 -2.48 -12.98 -32.55
CA THR A 80 -1.14 -12.53 -32.11
C THR A 80 -0.08 -13.62 -32.35
N ILE A 81 -0.38 -14.86 -31.99
CA ILE A 81 0.55 -15.99 -32.17
C ILE A 81 0.87 -16.20 -33.66
N LEU A 82 -0.14 -16.16 -34.55
CA LEU A 82 0.07 -16.31 -35.99
C LEU A 82 0.82 -15.11 -36.58
N LEU A 83 0.49 -13.87 -36.19
CA LEU A 83 1.19 -12.69 -36.69
C LEU A 83 2.69 -12.71 -36.30
N ILE A 84 2.99 -13.09 -35.08
CA ILE A 84 4.39 -13.17 -34.59
C ILE A 84 5.10 -14.41 -35.21
N GLY A 85 4.46 -15.58 -35.10
CA GLY A 85 5.08 -16.82 -35.52
C GLY A 85 5.29 -16.95 -37.05
N GLN A 86 4.32 -16.52 -37.85
CA GLN A 86 4.42 -16.55 -39.30
C GLN A 86 5.05 -15.29 -39.86
N GLY A 87 4.69 -14.11 -39.34
CA GLY A 87 5.22 -12.82 -39.78
C GLY A 87 6.72 -12.69 -39.57
N PHE A 88 7.23 -13.23 -38.48
CA PHE A 88 8.67 -13.24 -38.16
C PHE A 88 9.37 -14.56 -38.44
N ALA A 89 8.74 -15.52 -39.17
CA ALA A 89 9.25 -16.84 -39.41
C ALA A 89 10.63 -16.83 -40.11
N ARG A 90 10.91 -15.89 -41.00
CA ARG A 90 12.20 -15.74 -41.67
C ARG A 90 13.30 -15.33 -40.69
N VAL A 91 13.04 -14.31 -39.92
CA VAL A 91 13.97 -13.78 -38.87
C VAL A 91 14.16 -14.84 -37.79
N GLY A 92 13.08 -15.51 -37.37
CA GLY A 92 13.12 -16.60 -36.40
C GLY A 92 14.04 -17.75 -36.86
N ARG A 93 13.97 -18.15 -38.13
CA ARG A 93 14.85 -19.19 -38.69
C ARG A 93 16.31 -18.78 -38.71
N GLU A 94 16.60 -17.53 -38.99
CA GLU A 94 17.98 -17.00 -38.99
C GLU A 94 18.56 -16.97 -37.57
N LEU A 95 17.75 -16.63 -36.54
CA LEU A 95 18.20 -16.47 -35.15
C LEU A 95 18.17 -17.79 -34.35
N PHE A 96 17.15 -18.62 -34.56
CA PHE A 96 16.87 -19.79 -33.71
C PHE A 96 16.87 -21.12 -34.47
N GLY A 97 17.22 -21.12 -35.77
CA GLY A 97 17.15 -22.28 -36.60
C GLY A 97 15.71 -22.64 -37.04
N PRO A 98 15.44 -23.90 -37.42
CA PRO A 98 14.15 -24.31 -38.01
C PRO A 98 12.98 -24.32 -37.04
N SER A 99 13.23 -24.13 -35.72
CA SER A 99 12.22 -24.22 -34.67
C SER A 99 11.35 -22.94 -34.58
N PRO A 100 10.02 -23.04 -34.68
CA PRO A 100 9.12 -21.94 -34.41
C PRO A 100 8.84 -21.73 -32.90
N TYR A 101 9.33 -22.63 -32.04
CA TYR A 101 9.08 -22.67 -30.61
C TYR A 101 9.45 -21.33 -29.89
N PRO A 102 10.63 -20.70 -30.16
CA PRO A 102 10.97 -19.42 -29.55
C PRO A 102 10.03 -18.28 -29.95
N LEU A 103 9.49 -18.29 -31.17
CA LEU A 103 8.49 -17.30 -31.61
C LEU A 103 7.15 -17.51 -30.90
N GLY A 104 6.78 -18.77 -30.61
CA GLY A 104 5.65 -19.09 -29.77
C GLY A 104 5.82 -18.55 -28.35
N ILE A 105 6.98 -18.71 -27.72
CA ILE A 105 7.31 -18.12 -26.43
C ILE A 105 7.21 -16.59 -26.49
N LEU A 106 7.77 -15.96 -27.53
CA LEU A 106 7.72 -14.51 -27.70
C LEU A 106 6.28 -14.01 -27.80
N ALA A 107 5.46 -14.63 -28.64
CA ALA A 107 4.06 -14.23 -28.82
C ALA A 107 3.26 -14.32 -27.50
N LEU A 108 3.37 -15.46 -26.81
CA LEU A 108 2.75 -15.63 -25.48
C LEU A 108 3.29 -14.63 -24.44
N SER A 109 4.60 -14.29 -24.52
CA SER A 109 5.21 -13.31 -23.60
C SER A 109 4.68 -11.91 -23.81
N LEU A 110 4.44 -11.51 -25.06
CA LEU A 110 3.88 -10.20 -25.38
C LEU A 110 2.43 -10.08 -24.88
N ILE A 111 1.63 -11.14 -25.07
CA ILE A 111 0.27 -11.21 -24.54
C ILE A 111 0.30 -11.17 -23.01
N ALA A 112 1.07 -12.08 -22.38
CA ALA A 112 1.19 -12.15 -20.94
C ALA A 112 1.68 -10.83 -20.32
N GLY A 113 2.62 -10.14 -20.99
CA GLY A 113 3.15 -8.85 -20.57
C GLY A 113 2.07 -7.77 -20.44
N ALA A 114 1.12 -7.73 -21.36
CA ALA A 114 0.00 -6.79 -21.29
C ALA A 114 -0.92 -7.05 -20.09
N TYR A 115 -1.27 -8.31 -19.84
CA TYR A 115 -2.10 -8.71 -18.69
C TYR A 115 -1.36 -8.49 -17.36
N ILE A 116 -0.10 -8.95 -17.26
CA ILE A 116 0.72 -8.82 -16.04
C ILE A 116 1.01 -7.35 -15.74
N GLY A 117 1.21 -6.51 -16.76
CA GLY A 117 1.39 -5.07 -16.60
C GLY A 117 0.19 -4.41 -15.92
N GLU A 118 -1.02 -4.74 -16.35
CA GLU A 118 -2.25 -4.27 -15.71
C GLU A 118 -2.44 -4.83 -14.29
N ILE A 119 -2.08 -6.10 -14.07
CA ILE A 119 -2.11 -6.71 -12.75
C ILE A 119 -1.17 -5.94 -11.78
N PHE A 120 0.07 -5.68 -12.17
CA PHE A 120 0.99 -4.89 -11.33
C PHE A 120 0.51 -3.46 -11.12
N ARG A 121 0.05 -2.80 -12.18
CA ARG A 121 -0.45 -1.42 -12.09
C ARG A 121 -1.63 -1.34 -11.12
N SER A 122 -2.61 -2.23 -11.23
CA SER A 122 -3.76 -2.27 -10.33
C SER A 122 -3.36 -2.58 -8.88
N GLY A 123 -2.38 -3.49 -8.69
CA GLY A 123 -1.84 -3.81 -7.37
C GLY A 123 -1.18 -2.63 -6.69
N ILE A 124 -0.35 -1.88 -7.41
CA ILE A 124 0.31 -0.69 -6.89
C ILE A 124 -0.72 0.39 -6.57
N GLN A 125 -1.69 0.62 -7.46
CA GLN A 125 -2.75 1.61 -7.26
C GLN A 125 -3.75 1.22 -6.15
N SER A 126 -3.85 -0.05 -5.79
CA SER A 126 -4.68 -0.52 -4.68
C SER A 126 -4.10 -0.20 -3.29
N VAL A 127 -2.82 0.19 -3.21
CA VAL A 127 -2.21 0.61 -1.95
C VAL A 127 -2.76 1.97 -1.55
N GLU A 128 -3.22 2.08 -0.31
CA GLU A 128 -3.80 3.31 0.21
C GLU A 128 -2.80 4.48 0.13
N ARG A 129 -3.29 5.64 -0.30
CA ARG A 129 -2.47 6.86 -0.45
C ARG A 129 -1.79 7.27 0.86
N GLY A 130 -2.43 7.01 1.99
CA GLY A 130 -1.88 7.25 3.32
C GLY A 130 -0.54 6.55 3.58
N GLN A 131 -0.26 5.41 2.91
CA GLN A 131 1.04 4.73 3.02
C GLN A 131 2.17 5.58 2.42
N MET A 132 1.92 6.24 1.28
CA MET A 132 2.89 7.16 0.68
C MET A 132 3.02 8.44 1.51
N ASP A 133 1.90 9.00 2.02
CA ASP A 133 1.93 10.17 2.90
C ASP A 133 2.73 9.88 4.16
N ALA A 134 2.55 8.70 4.79
CA ALA A 134 3.36 8.28 5.92
C ALA A 134 4.85 8.16 5.59
N CYS A 135 5.22 7.65 4.42
CA CYS A 135 6.61 7.64 3.98
C CYS A 135 7.19 9.05 3.87
N ARG A 136 6.43 9.97 3.26
CA ARG A 136 6.86 11.36 3.04
C ARG A 136 7.00 12.13 4.35
N THR A 137 6.08 11.96 5.30
CA THR A 137 6.18 12.62 6.63
C THR A 137 7.36 12.13 7.46
N LEU A 138 7.87 10.94 7.18
CA LEU A 138 9.08 10.41 7.78
C LEU A 138 10.38 10.90 7.07
N GLY A 139 10.25 11.75 6.04
CA GLY A 139 11.38 12.27 5.26
C GLY A 139 11.93 11.30 4.19
N LEU A 140 11.21 10.23 3.87
CA LEU A 140 11.54 9.38 2.72
C LEU A 140 11.18 10.10 1.42
N THR A 141 12.06 10.01 0.41
CA THR A 141 11.74 10.50 -0.93
C THR A 141 10.62 9.68 -1.56
N TYR A 142 9.93 10.24 -2.57
CA TYR A 142 8.89 9.52 -3.30
C TYR A 142 9.36 8.15 -3.82
N HIS A 143 10.57 8.11 -4.43
CA HIS A 143 11.16 6.86 -4.93
C HIS A 143 11.47 5.84 -3.82
N GLN A 144 11.95 6.31 -2.68
CA GLN A 144 12.17 5.45 -1.52
C GLN A 144 10.86 4.89 -0.98
N GLY A 145 9.82 5.72 -0.85
CA GLY A 145 8.47 5.29 -0.45
C GLY A 145 7.88 4.24 -1.40
N MET A 146 7.97 4.50 -2.71
CA MET A 146 7.54 3.54 -3.73
C MET A 146 8.27 2.21 -3.60
N ARG A 147 9.61 2.24 -3.57
CA ARG A 147 10.44 1.01 -3.59
C ARG A 147 10.36 0.21 -2.28
N LEU A 148 10.31 0.89 -1.13
CA LEU A 148 10.43 0.24 0.18
C LEU A 148 9.08 -0.14 0.81
N VAL A 149 7.98 0.52 0.40
CA VAL A 149 6.67 0.37 1.03
C VAL A 149 5.57 0.05 0.01
N VAL A 150 5.35 0.90 -1.00
CA VAL A 150 4.18 0.76 -1.87
C VAL A 150 4.29 -0.43 -2.82
N ILE A 151 5.42 -0.56 -3.56
CA ILE A 151 5.62 -1.66 -4.51
C ILE A 151 5.58 -3.04 -3.83
N PRO A 152 6.30 -3.28 -2.71
CA PRO A 152 6.21 -4.58 -2.03
C PRO A 152 4.81 -4.94 -1.56
N GLN A 153 4.03 -3.96 -1.07
CA GLN A 153 2.63 -4.18 -0.69
C GLN A 153 1.76 -4.49 -1.91
N GLY A 154 1.94 -3.72 -3.00
CA GLY A 154 1.21 -3.93 -4.26
C GLY A 154 1.46 -5.30 -4.85
N ILE A 155 2.72 -5.76 -4.92
CA ILE A 155 3.09 -7.08 -5.44
C ILE A 155 2.42 -8.21 -4.63
N ARG A 156 2.44 -8.12 -3.31
CA ARG A 156 1.79 -9.15 -2.46
C ARG A 156 0.29 -9.27 -2.72
N ARG A 157 -0.39 -8.16 -3.01
CA ARG A 157 -1.83 -8.15 -3.29
C ARG A 157 -2.18 -8.82 -4.62
N VAL A 158 -1.25 -8.83 -5.57
CA VAL A 158 -1.50 -9.36 -6.93
C VAL A 158 -0.98 -10.78 -7.14
N LEU A 159 -0.33 -11.39 -6.15
CA LEU A 159 0.16 -12.78 -6.27
C LEU A 159 -0.90 -13.77 -6.76
N PRO A 160 -2.15 -13.76 -6.26
CA PRO A 160 -3.20 -14.63 -6.77
C PRO A 160 -3.50 -14.41 -8.26
N ALA A 161 -3.53 -13.15 -8.69
CA ALA A 161 -3.78 -12.78 -10.09
C ALA A 161 -2.63 -13.21 -11.02
N LEU A 162 -1.37 -13.16 -10.54
CA LEU A 162 -0.21 -13.65 -11.30
C LEU A 162 -0.25 -15.16 -11.50
N VAL A 163 -0.65 -15.93 -10.48
CA VAL A 163 -0.82 -17.38 -10.63
C VAL A 163 -1.97 -17.70 -11.60
N ASN A 164 -3.08 -16.95 -11.54
CA ASN A 164 -4.17 -17.08 -12.51
C ASN A 164 -3.70 -16.78 -13.95
N GLN A 165 -2.82 -15.78 -14.14
CA GLN A 165 -2.23 -15.50 -15.44
C GLN A 165 -1.32 -16.64 -15.92
N PHE A 166 -0.56 -17.27 -15.02
CA PHE A 166 0.21 -18.46 -15.36
C PHE A 166 -0.69 -19.61 -15.80
N ILE A 167 -1.83 -19.85 -15.10
CA ILE A 167 -2.84 -20.85 -15.51
C ILE A 167 -3.38 -20.51 -16.92
N GLY A 168 -3.61 -19.22 -17.21
CA GLY A 168 -3.97 -18.75 -18.55
C GLY A 168 -2.93 -19.14 -19.60
N ASN A 169 -1.66 -18.83 -19.32
CA ASN A 169 -0.55 -19.15 -20.23
C ASN A 169 -0.39 -20.66 -20.46
N VAL A 170 -0.65 -21.52 -19.45
CA VAL A 170 -0.70 -22.98 -19.62
C VAL A 170 -1.77 -23.37 -20.63
N LYS A 171 -2.95 -22.77 -20.58
CA LYS A 171 -4.03 -23.04 -21.56
C LYS A 171 -3.70 -22.48 -22.94
N ASP A 172 -3.23 -21.24 -23.00
CA ASP A 172 -2.91 -20.55 -24.26
C ASP A 172 -1.71 -21.17 -24.99
N SER A 173 -0.86 -21.95 -24.29
CA SER A 173 0.22 -22.72 -24.93
C SER A 173 -0.29 -23.70 -26.01
N SER A 174 -1.56 -24.17 -25.87
CA SER A 174 -2.20 -25.00 -26.88
C SER A 174 -2.35 -24.31 -28.24
N LEU A 175 -2.44 -22.99 -28.26
CA LEU A 175 -2.58 -22.21 -29.50
C LEU A 175 -1.28 -22.14 -30.31
N VAL A 176 -0.13 -22.45 -29.69
CA VAL A 176 1.17 -22.53 -30.40
C VAL A 176 1.20 -23.69 -31.38
N TYR A 177 0.29 -24.66 -31.23
CA TYR A 177 0.03 -25.73 -32.22
C TYR A 177 0.03 -25.22 -33.67
N PHE A 178 -0.57 -24.08 -33.94
CA PHE A 178 -0.73 -23.52 -35.27
C PHE A 178 0.57 -23.03 -35.92
N LEU A 179 1.67 -22.98 -35.19
CA LEU A 179 2.99 -22.60 -35.73
C LEU A 179 3.75 -23.75 -36.38
N GLY A 180 3.23 -25.00 -36.31
CA GLY A 180 3.88 -26.14 -36.93
C GLY A 180 5.14 -26.64 -36.19
N LEU A 181 5.02 -26.81 -34.88
CA LEU A 181 6.11 -27.26 -33.99
C LEU A 181 6.78 -28.57 -34.47
N LEU A 182 8.07 -28.70 -34.22
CA LEU A 182 8.85 -29.94 -34.46
C LEU A 182 8.34 -31.06 -33.54
N SER A 183 8.62 -32.31 -33.89
CA SER A 183 8.15 -33.49 -33.14
C SER A 183 8.60 -33.50 -31.69
N SER A 184 9.80 -33.00 -31.39
CA SER A 184 10.38 -32.87 -30.04
C SER A 184 9.83 -31.66 -29.24
N GLU A 185 9.12 -30.75 -29.89
CA GLU A 185 8.64 -29.48 -29.33
C GLU A 185 7.11 -29.46 -29.18
N ARG A 186 6.43 -30.53 -29.50
CA ARG A 186 4.98 -30.66 -29.39
C ARG A 186 4.53 -30.44 -27.95
N GLU A 187 3.52 -29.59 -27.75
CA GLU A 187 2.87 -29.40 -26.48
C GLU A 187 1.70 -30.42 -26.31
N LEU A 188 1.07 -30.45 -25.14
CA LEU A 188 0.04 -31.43 -24.80
C LEU A 188 -1.09 -31.55 -25.81
N PHE A 189 -1.64 -30.43 -26.28
CA PHE A 189 -2.74 -30.41 -27.23
C PHE A 189 -2.27 -30.98 -28.57
N ARG A 190 -1.07 -30.57 -29.03
CA ARG A 190 -0.49 -31.07 -30.29
C ARG A 190 -0.26 -32.59 -30.27
N VAL A 191 0.28 -33.10 -29.16
CA VAL A 191 0.51 -34.56 -29.01
C VAL A 191 -0.81 -35.33 -29.07
N GLY A 192 -1.85 -34.83 -28.34
CA GLY A 192 -3.17 -35.47 -28.35
C GLY A 192 -3.89 -35.35 -29.70
N GLN A 193 -3.85 -34.18 -30.34
CA GLN A 193 -4.52 -33.91 -31.60
C GLN A 193 -3.91 -34.70 -32.78
N ASP A 194 -2.58 -34.71 -32.89
CA ASP A 194 -1.91 -35.47 -33.97
C ASP A 194 -2.27 -36.97 -33.88
N GLN A 195 -2.28 -37.56 -32.69
CA GLN A 195 -2.66 -38.94 -32.51
C GLN A 195 -4.16 -39.19 -32.78
N ALA A 196 -5.02 -38.25 -32.35
CA ALA A 196 -6.45 -38.34 -32.62
C ALA A 196 -6.75 -38.35 -34.13
N VAL A 197 -6.04 -37.52 -34.91
CA VAL A 197 -6.17 -37.47 -36.38
C VAL A 197 -5.66 -38.80 -37.01
N LEU A 198 -4.55 -39.34 -36.50
CA LEU A 198 -3.97 -40.58 -37.05
C LEU A 198 -4.85 -41.82 -36.80
N THR A 199 -5.48 -41.88 -35.63
CA THR A 199 -6.27 -43.06 -35.23
C THR A 199 -7.77 -42.93 -35.50
N GLY A 200 -8.24 -41.72 -35.84
CA GLY A 200 -9.69 -41.44 -35.91
C GLY A 200 -10.42 -41.53 -34.56
N ASN A 201 -9.66 -41.44 -33.46
CA ASN A 201 -10.13 -41.65 -32.08
C ASN A 201 -9.79 -40.42 -31.22
N LEU A 202 -10.75 -39.88 -30.46
CA LEU A 202 -10.58 -38.69 -29.65
C LEU A 202 -10.01 -38.97 -28.24
N SER A 203 -9.79 -40.22 -27.87
CA SER A 203 -9.26 -40.58 -26.54
C SER A 203 -7.90 -39.95 -26.22
N PRO A 204 -6.92 -39.83 -27.17
CA PRO A 204 -5.67 -39.11 -26.94
C PRO A 204 -5.87 -37.64 -26.65
N LEU A 205 -6.85 -37.01 -27.29
CA LEU A 205 -7.18 -35.59 -27.05
C LEU A 205 -7.85 -35.41 -25.68
N LEU A 206 -8.75 -36.33 -25.28
CA LEU A 206 -9.32 -36.36 -23.92
C LEU A 206 -8.22 -36.50 -22.87
N LEU A 207 -7.23 -37.38 -23.11
CA LEU A 207 -6.09 -37.54 -22.21
C LEU A 207 -5.29 -36.24 -22.08
N ALA A 208 -5.04 -35.50 -23.17
CA ALA A 208 -4.42 -34.18 -23.10
C ALA A 208 -5.24 -33.22 -22.22
N GLY A 209 -6.56 -33.21 -22.36
CA GLY A 209 -7.47 -32.45 -21.51
C GLY A 209 -7.33 -32.79 -20.02
N ILE A 210 -7.21 -34.09 -19.70
CA ILE A 210 -6.98 -34.55 -18.31
C ILE A 210 -5.64 -34.03 -17.78
N PHE A 211 -4.57 -34.00 -18.56
CA PHE A 211 -3.28 -33.43 -18.17
C PHE A 211 -3.39 -31.92 -17.91
N TYR A 212 -4.13 -31.18 -18.75
CA TYR A 212 -4.40 -29.76 -18.45
C TYR A 212 -5.13 -29.58 -17.11
N LEU A 213 -6.11 -30.43 -16.78
CA LEU A 213 -6.80 -30.39 -15.50
C LEU A 213 -5.87 -30.72 -14.33
N ILE A 214 -5.00 -31.73 -14.48
CA ILE A 214 -3.98 -32.13 -13.47
C ILE A 214 -3.05 -30.94 -13.14
N ILE A 215 -2.74 -30.09 -14.11
CA ILE A 215 -1.91 -28.88 -13.89
C ILE A 215 -2.76 -27.76 -13.29
N THR A 216 -3.88 -27.43 -13.92
CA THR A 216 -4.61 -26.18 -13.62
C THR A 216 -5.45 -26.25 -12.37
N VAL A 217 -6.04 -27.41 -12.02
CA VAL A 217 -6.90 -27.55 -10.83
C VAL A 217 -6.11 -27.39 -9.52
N PRO A 218 -4.95 -28.05 -9.30
CA PRO A 218 -4.13 -27.82 -8.11
C PRO A 218 -3.64 -26.38 -7.99
N LEU A 219 -3.25 -25.76 -9.13
CA LEU A 219 -2.85 -24.34 -9.13
C LEU A 219 -4.01 -23.42 -8.75
N THR A 220 -5.23 -23.70 -9.20
CA THR A 220 -6.42 -22.95 -8.81
C THR A 220 -6.71 -23.08 -7.31
N HIS A 221 -6.58 -24.28 -6.74
CA HIS A 221 -6.70 -24.49 -5.29
C HIS A 221 -5.60 -23.75 -4.52
N LEU A 222 -4.37 -23.73 -5.03
CA LEU A 222 -3.27 -22.95 -4.46
C LEU A 222 -3.58 -21.46 -4.45
N VAL A 223 -4.11 -20.90 -5.54
CA VAL A 223 -4.57 -19.50 -5.61
C VAL A 223 -5.61 -19.21 -4.54
N ASN A 224 -6.63 -20.04 -4.44
CA ASN A 224 -7.70 -19.87 -3.47
C ASN A 224 -7.17 -19.94 -2.02
N HIS A 225 -6.21 -20.82 -1.76
CA HIS A 225 -5.56 -20.94 -0.46
C HIS A 225 -4.73 -19.67 -0.12
N ILE A 226 -3.94 -19.17 -1.08
CA ILE A 226 -3.16 -17.93 -0.92
C ILE A 226 -4.12 -16.74 -0.69
N ASP A 227 -5.16 -16.60 -1.50
CA ASP A 227 -6.14 -15.51 -1.36
C ASP A 227 -6.85 -15.56 0.00
N ARG A 228 -7.26 -16.76 0.43
CA ARG A 228 -7.85 -16.97 1.77
C ARG A 228 -6.86 -16.55 2.86
N ARG A 229 -5.61 -16.98 2.84
CA ARG A 229 -4.59 -16.57 3.83
C ARG A 229 -4.33 -15.07 3.84
N LEU A 230 -4.31 -14.43 2.67
CA LEU A 230 -4.14 -12.97 2.57
C LEU A 230 -5.36 -12.21 3.13
N ARG A 231 -6.57 -12.78 3.00
CA ARG A 231 -7.81 -12.20 3.55
C ARG A 231 -8.00 -12.54 5.03
N GLU A 232 -7.73 -13.76 5.45
CA GLU A 232 -7.86 -14.21 6.83
C GLU A 232 -6.80 -13.61 7.74
N GLY A 233 -5.59 -13.34 7.25
CA GLY A 233 -4.60 -12.53 7.98
C GLY A 233 -5.12 -11.15 8.36
N LYS A 234 -6.14 -10.62 7.65
CA LYS A 234 -6.90 -9.43 8.04
C LYS A 234 -8.04 -9.73 9.03
N ARG A 235 -8.64 -10.95 9.00
CA ARG A 235 -9.80 -11.30 9.85
C ARG A 235 -9.42 -11.91 11.19
N ILE A 236 -8.36 -12.71 11.25
CA ILE A 236 -7.86 -13.30 12.51
C ILE A 236 -7.36 -12.20 13.45
N ALA A 237 -6.83 -11.10 12.90
CA ALA A 237 -6.45 -9.93 13.69
C ALA A 237 -7.63 -9.23 14.40
N VAL A 238 -8.85 -9.40 13.89
CA VAL A 238 -10.07 -8.80 14.49
C VAL A 238 -10.76 -9.77 15.46
N ALA A 239 -10.59 -11.09 15.28
CA ALA A 239 -11.36 -12.09 16.01
C ALA A 239 -10.58 -12.82 17.12
N THR A 240 -9.23 -12.79 17.13
CA THR A 240 -8.41 -13.54 18.12
C THR A 240 -7.67 -12.64 19.12
N SER A 241 -7.84 -11.33 19.09
CA SER A 241 -7.54 -10.52 20.27
C SER A 241 -8.65 -10.83 21.30
N GLY A 242 -8.40 -11.84 22.11
CA GLY A 242 -9.28 -12.15 23.23
C GLY A 242 -9.49 -10.87 24.04
N LEU A 243 -10.70 -10.31 23.97
CA LEU A 243 -11.08 -9.05 24.60
C LEU A 243 -10.75 -9.03 26.11
N ALA A 244 -10.76 -10.20 26.76
CA ALA A 244 -10.54 -10.33 28.19
C ALA A 244 -9.07 -10.16 28.66
N GLU A 245 -8.08 -10.65 27.88
CA GLU A 245 -6.65 -10.46 28.23
C GLU A 245 -6.12 -9.07 27.86
N LEU A 246 -6.75 -8.41 26.87
CA LEU A 246 -6.41 -7.06 26.43
C LEU A 246 -6.86 -6.02 27.46
N ASP A 247 -8.02 -6.20 28.09
CA ASP A 247 -8.56 -5.31 29.11
C ASP A 247 -7.74 -5.30 30.40
N GLU A 248 -7.17 -6.44 30.82
CA GLU A 248 -6.30 -6.50 31.99
C GLU A 248 -4.95 -5.79 31.79
N ILE A 249 -4.35 -5.92 30.60
CA ILE A 249 -3.05 -5.30 30.29
C ILE A 249 -3.22 -3.79 29.98
N ASP A 250 -4.26 -3.39 29.23
CA ASP A 250 -4.54 -1.97 29.02
C ASP A 250 -4.99 -1.29 30.32
N SER A 251 -5.68 -2.00 31.21
CA SER A 251 -6.01 -1.49 32.55
C SER A 251 -4.77 -1.41 33.48
N ALA A 252 -3.81 -2.31 33.35
CA ALA A 252 -2.56 -2.26 34.10
C ALA A 252 -1.66 -1.12 33.62
N VAL A 253 -1.53 -0.93 32.30
CA VAL A 253 -0.81 0.20 31.69
C VAL A 253 -1.52 1.53 31.96
N ALA A 254 -2.87 1.56 31.94
CA ALA A 254 -3.64 2.74 32.34
C ALA A 254 -3.48 3.05 33.85
N ARG A 255 -3.34 2.03 34.71
CA ARG A 255 -3.05 2.21 36.14
C ARG A 255 -1.62 2.70 36.38
N GLU A 256 -0.65 2.26 35.58
CA GLU A 256 0.75 2.70 35.67
C GLU A 256 0.93 4.12 35.08
N ALA A 257 0.20 4.45 34.00
CA ALA A 257 0.11 5.81 33.47
C ALA A 257 -0.75 6.77 34.37
N ALA A 258 -1.61 6.20 35.23
CA ALA A 258 -2.41 6.94 36.19
C ALA A 258 -1.74 7.11 37.56
N ARG A 259 -0.51 6.57 37.79
CA ARG A 259 0.27 6.94 38.96
C ARG A 259 0.55 8.43 38.90
N PRO A 260 0.20 9.21 39.93
CA PRO A 260 0.57 10.61 39.99
C PRO A 260 2.10 10.65 39.92
N ALA A 261 2.65 11.26 38.89
CA ALA A 261 4.06 11.59 38.85
C ALA A 261 4.35 12.46 40.07
N GLU A 262 5.04 11.89 41.07
CA GLU A 262 5.57 12.68 42.16
C GLU A 262 6.36 13.85 41.58
N GLN A 263 6.01 15.02 42.04
CA GLN A 263 6.45 16.38 41.77
C GLN A 263 7.99 16.50 41.50
N ALA A 264 8.46 16.02 40.36
CA ALA A 264 9.66 16.53 39.75
C ALA A 264 9.20 17.46 38.63
N SER A 265 9.49 18.74 38.74
CA SER A 265 9.26 19.71 37.65
C SER A 265 9.89 19.14 36.39
N PRO A 266 9.13 18.85 35.32
CA PRO A 266 9.67 18.19 34.14
C PRO A 266 10.68 19.16 33.51
N SER A 267 11.97 18.81 33.58
CA SER A 267 12.96 19.49 32.74
C SER A 267 12.49 19.38 31.29
N LYS A 268 12.37 20.52 30.59
CA LYS A 268 11.93 20.56 29.19
C LYS A 268 12.83 19.63 28.37
N GLN A 269 12.32 18.48 28.01
CA GLN A 269 13.06 17.42 27.30
C GLN A 269 13.12 17.70 25.78
N TYR A 270 12.12 18.40 25.25
CA TYR A 270 12.03 18.76 23.85
C TYR A 270 12.40 20.21 23.62
N LYS A 271 13.21 20.47 22.57
CA LYS A 271 13.46 21.81 22.07
C LYS A 271 12.45 22.09 20.97
N GLY A 272 11.29 22.63 21.33
CA GLY A 272 10.24 22.94 20.36
C GLY A 272 10.65 24.01 19.35
N GLY A 273 10.20 23.88 18.11
CA GLY A 273 10.32 24.90 17.07
C GLY A 273 9.10 25.85 17.03
N SER A 274 9.25 27.05 16.51
CA SER A 274 8.15 27.99 16.28
C SER A 274 7.60 27.84 14.86
N ILE A 275 6.27 27.99 14.69
CA ILE A 275 5.64 28.09 13.37
C ILE A 275 4.95 29.45 13.23
N LYS A 276 5.13 30.08 12.07
CA LYS A 276 4.39 31.29 11.69
C LYS A 276 3.91 31.19 10.26
N VAL A 277 2.59 31.24 10.07
CA VAL A 277 1.91 31.26 8.77
C VAL A 277 1.49 32.69 8.46
N ARG A 278 1.70 33.13 7.23
CA ARG A 278 1.36 34.48 6.78
C ARG A 278 0.59 34.42 5.47
N GLY A 279 -0.69 34.81 5.48
CA GLY A 279 -1.53 34.98 4.32
C GLY A 279 -1.60 33.72 3.43
N LEU A 280 -1.70 32.54 4.01
CA LEU A 280 -1.63 31.26 3.28
C LEU A 280 -2.93 31.01 2.51
N ASP A 281 -2.81 30.90 1.18
CA ASP A 281 -3.86 30.40 0.29
C ASP A 281 -3.51 29.02 -0.23
N MET A 282 -4.49 28.13 -0.29
CA MET A 282 -4.31 26.76 -0.81
C MET A 282 -5.50 26.33 -1.66
N PHE A 283 -5.22 25.68 -2.79
CA PHE A 283 -6.21 25.22 -3.77
C PHE A 283 -6.01 23.74 -4.11
N TYR A 284 -7.11 23.01 -4.30
CA TYR A 284 -7.14 21.73 -5.01
C TYR A 284 -7.80 21.94 -6.37
N GLY A 285 -7.00 21.99 -7.44
CA GLY A 285 -7.45 22.45 -8.74
C GLY A 285 -7.93 23.89 -8.65
N ASP A 286 -9.19 24.16 -8.99
CA ASP A 286 -9.80 25.49 -8.92
C ASP A 286 -10.51 25.77 -7.59
N HIS A 287 -10.64 24.77 -6.72
CA HIS A 287 -11.31 24.92 -5.44
C HIS A 287 -10.37 25.44 -4.37
N GLN A 288 -10.64 26.65 -3.87
CA GLN A 288 -9.88 27.27 -2.77
C GLN A 288 -10.32 26.70 -1.42
N VAL A 289 -9.36 26.11 -0.69
CA VAL A 289 -9.59 25.48 0.62
C VAL A 289 -9.09 26.34 1.77
N LEU A 290 -7.95 27.01 1.62
CA LEU A 290 -7.44 27.97 2.61
C LEU A 290 -7.45 29.36 1.99
N ARG A 291 -7.84 30.38 2.81
CA ARG A 291 -8.10 31.74 2.35
C ARG A 291 -7.42 32.75 3.28
N GLY A 292 -6.18 33.12 2.95
CA GLY A 292 -5.41 34.12 3.68
C GLY A 292 -5.20 33.74 5.14
N VAL A 293 -4.82 32.50 5.43
CA VAL A 293 -4.65 31.99 6.79
C VAL A 293 -3.41 32.58 7.43
N ASP A 294 -3.58 33.22 8.60
CA ASP A 294 -2.52 33.65 9.50
C ASP A 294 -2.57 32.82 10.79
N LEU A 295 -1.42 32.30 11.22
CA LEU A 295 -1.28 31.49 12.44
C LEU A 295 0.11 31.68 13.05
N SER A 296 0.18 31.78 14.38
CA SER A 296 1.46 31.81 15.10
C SER A 296 1.43 30.77 16.22
N VAL A 297 2.42 29.86 16.23
CA VAL A 297 2.59 28.82 17.25
C VAL A 297 3.93 29.05 17.94
N ALA A 298 3.91 29.27 19.24
CA ALA A 298 5.11 29.50 20.03
C ALA A 298 5.88 28.20 20.30
N PRO A 299 7.19 28.24 20.51
CA PRO A 299 7.99 27.05 20.85
C PRO A 299 7.51 26.41 22.17
N GLY A 300 7.36 25.10 22.19
CA GLY A 300 6.99 24.33 23.36
C GLY A 300 5.56 24.53 23.84
N THR A 301 4.66 25.00 22.95
CA THR A 301 3.23 25.19 23.23
C THR A 301 2.35 24.23 22.44
N VAL A 302 1.14 24.01 22.95
CA VAL A 302 0.10 23.20 22.32
C VAL A 302 -0.96 24.11 21.72
N THR A 303 -1.09 24.12 20.40
CA THR A 303 -2.15 24.83 19.67
C THR A 303 -3.19 23.84 19.18
N CYS A 304 -4.44 23.99 19.62
CA CYS A 304 -5.56 23.17 19.13
C CYS A 304 -6.33 23.90 18.04
N LEU A 305 -6.52 23.23 16.87
CA LEU A 305 -7.37 23.69 15.78
C LEU A 305 -8.76 23.04 15.92
N ILE A 306 -9.79 23.84 16.08
CA ILE A 306 -11.18 23.39 16.17
C ILE A 306 -12.03 24.02 15.07
N GLY A 307 -13.20 23.44 14.78
CA GLY A 307 -14.14 23.96 13.78
C GLY A 307 -14.86 22.83 13.03
N PRO A 308 -15.86 23.16 12.20
CA PRO A 308 -16.64 22.18 11.46
C PRO A 308 -15.81 21.36 10.47
N SER A 309 -16.35 20.19 10.07
CA SER A 309 -15.75 19.38 9.02
C SER A 309 -15.68 20.17 7.71
N GLY A 310 -14.58 20.04 6.98
CA GLY A 310 -14.37 20.79 5.74
C GLY A 310 -13.84 22.23 5.92
N SER A 311 -13.63 22.71 7.13
CA SER A 311 -13.11 24.07 7.36
C SER A 311 -11.63 24.29 7.00
N GLY A 312 -10.92 23.26 6.52
CA GLY A 312 -9.53 23.37 6.06
C GLY A 312 -8.46 22.97 7.07
N LYS A 313 -8.79 22.52 8.28
CA LYS A 313 -7.85 22.18 9.37
C LYS A 313 -6.77 21.16 8.94
N SER A 314 -7.18 19.99 8.43
CA SER A 314 -6.24 18.96 7.96
C SER A 314 -5.42 19.42 6.75
N THR A 315 -5.98 20.28 5.90
CA THR A 315 -5.25 20.90 4.79
C THR A 315 -4.16 21.85 5.30
N LEU A 316 -4.45 22.63 6.32
CA LEU A 316 -3.46 23.50 6.97
C LEU A 316 -2.31 22.65 7.53
N LEU A 317 -2.59 21.56 8.28
CA LEU A 317 -1.55 20.66 8.78
C LEU A 317 -0.69 20.11 7.66
N ARG A 318 -1.27 19.69 6.53
CA ARG A 318 -0.56 19.19 5.37
C ARG A 318 0.32 20.25 4.69
N CYS A 319 -0.07 21.52 4.78
CA CYS A 319 0.79 22.63 4.32
C CYS A 319 1.97 22.86 5.27
N LEU A 320 1.76 22.77 6.59
CA LEU A 320 2.82 22.98 7.59
C LEU A 320 4.01 22.02 7.44
N ASN A 321 3.78 20.77 6.99
CA ASN A 321 4.85 19.82 6.73
C ASN A 321 5.15 19.60 5.24
N ARG A 322 4.63 20.47 4.37
CA ARG A 322 4.84 20.41 2.92
C ARG A 322 4.44 19.06 2.26
N LEU A 323 3.43 18.38 2.77
CA LEU A 323 2.75 17.31 2.01
C LEU A 323 1.99 17.89 0.82
N VAL A 324 1.45 19.10 1.01
CA VAL A 324 0.84 19.93 -0.02
C VAL A 324 1.44 21.34 0.10
N ASP A 325 1.78 21.95 -1.03
CA ASP A 325 2.29 23.32 -1.04
C ASP A 325 1.13 24.32 -1.20
N GLY A 326 1.21 25.46 -0.49
CA GLY A 326 0.30 26.61 -0.68
C GLY A 326 0.51 27.25 -2.06
N ARG A 327 -0.51 27.95 -2.54
CA ARG A 327 -0.44 28.72 -3.80
C ARG A 327 0.16 30.11 -3.58
N SER A 328 -0.10 30.72 -2.44
CA SER A 328 0.45 32.01 -2.00
C SER A 328 0.61 32.05 -0.48
N GLY A 329 1.27 33.06 0.02
CA GLY A 329 1.64 33.21 1.42
C GLY A 329 2.96 32.51 1.76
N ASP A 330 3.31 32.53 3.04
CA ASP A 330 4.56 31.93 3.53
C ASP A 330 4.34 31.19 4.86
N ILE A 331 5.13 30.14 5.07
CA ILE A 331 5.19 29.38 6.31
C ILE A 331 6.63 29.42 6.81
N LEU A 332 6.83 29.96 7.99
CA LEU A 332 8.14 30.07 8.62
C LEU A 332 8.27 29.04 9.75
N LEU A 333 9.36 28.29 9.75
CA LEU A 333 9.80 27.40 10.84
C LEU A 333 11.06 28.03 11.44
N ASP A 334 11.00 28.45 12.71
CA ASP A 334 12.07 29.22 13.40
C ASP A 334 12.54 30.45 12.61
N GLY A 335 11.59 31.18 12.03
CA GLY A 335 11.85 32.39 11.27
C GLY A 335 12.36 32.17 9.85
N ARG A 336 12.57 30.95 9.39
CA ARG A 336 12.98 30.62 8.02
C ARG A 336 11.81 30.05 7.23
N SER A 337 11.65 30.50 5.97
CA SER A 337 10.61 29.97 5.08
C SER A 337 10.87 28.51 4.73
N ILE A 338 9.87 27.66 4.94
CA ILE A 338 9.94 26.23 4.59
C ILE A 338 10.05 26.03 3.07
N TYR A 339 9.63 26.99 2.26
CA TYR A 339 9.71 26.91 0.80
C TYR A 339 11.12 27.07 0.25
N GLN A 340 12.05 27.61 1.06
CA GLN A 340 13.47 27.70 0.71
C GLN A 340 14.25 26.40 0.98
N GLU A 341 13.65 25.46 1.73
CA GLU A 341 14.26 24.17 2.03
C GLU A 341 13.67 23.06 1.13
N LYS A 342 14.39 21.94 1.01
CA LYS A 342 13.82 20.74 0.35
C LYS A 342 12.67 20.20 1.19
N PRO A 343 11.56 19.74 0.57
CA PRO A 343 10.42 19.22 1.31
C PRO A 343 10.76 18.11 2.32
N ASP A 344 11.67 17.21 1.94
CA ASP A 344 12.07 16.10 2.81
C ASP A 344 12.85 16.56 4.05
N THR A 345 13.54 17.71 3.98
CA THR A 345 14.22 18.35 5.13
C THR A 345 13.18 18.92 6.11
N VAL A 346 12.18 19.63 5.59
CA VAL A 346 11.07 20.17 6.42
C VAL A 346 10.35 19.05 7.15
N ARG A 347 10.03 17.96 6.45
CA ARG A 347 9.32 16.79 7.02
C ARG A 347 10.09 16.07 8.11
N ARG A 348 11.42 16.16 8.15
CA ARG A 348 12.22 15.63 9.27
C ARG A 348 12.06 16.47 10.53
N ARG A 349 11.88 17.79 10.39
CA ARG A 349 11.72 18.73 11.48
C ARG A 349 10.26 18.81 11.97
N VAL A 350 9.30 18.57 11.08
CA VAL A 350 7.86 18.65 11.35
C VAL A 350 7.24 17.27 11.20
N GLY A 351 7.11 16.54 12.29
CA GLY A 351 6.47 15.22 12.35
C GLY A 351 4.95 15.33 12.20
N MET A 352 4.31 14.30 11.67
CA MET A 352 2.84 14.27 11.54
C MET A 352 2.29 12.89 11.85
N VAL A 353 1.19 12.87 12.60
CA VAL A 353 0.38 11.69 12.90
C VAL A 353 -1.00 11.90 12.32
N PHE A 354 -1.49 10.90 11.56
CA PHE A 354 -2.74 10.97 10.81
C PHE A 354 -3.91 10.38 11.60
N GLN A 355 -5.12 10.71 11.20
CA GLN A 355 -6.37 10.14 11.67
C GLN A 355 -6.41 8.61 11.51
N HIS A 356 -6.04 8.11 10.33
CA HIS A 356 -5.75 6.70 10.12
C HIS A 356 -4.26 6.47 10.41
N PHE A 357 -3.94 5.47 11.19
CA PHE A 357 -2.59 5.21 11.74
C PHE A 357 -1.48 5.16 10.69
N ASN A 358 -1.81 4.80 9.45
CA ASN A 358 -0.91 4.68 8.29
C ASN A 358 0.38 3.90 8.62
N LEU A 359 0.27 2.90 9.51
CA LEU A 359 1.36 1.97 9.78
C LEU A 359 1.60 1.09 8.55
N PHE A 360 2.84 0.67 8.37
CA PHE A 360 3.20 -0.27 7.31
C PHE A 360 2.72 -1.68 7.70
N PRO A 361 1.68 -2.24 7.05
CA PRO A 361 0.96 -3.40 7.56
C PRO A 361 1.76 -4.71 7.51
N ASP A 362 2.77 -4.76 6.67
CA ASP A 362 3.67 -5.91 6.49
C ASP A 362 4.93 -5.86 7.37
N ARG A 363 5.06 -4.82 8.20
CA ARG A 363 6.17 -4.60 9.12
C ARG A 363 5.71 -4.73 10.57
N THR A 364 6.61 -5.16 11.44
CA THR A 364 6.38 -5.15 12.89
C THR A 364 6.31 -3.71 13.42
N ALA A 365 5.87 -3.52 14.68
CA ALA A 365 5.93 -2.22 15.34
C ALA A 365 7.37 -1.68 15.34
N LEU A 366 8.35 -2.51 15.69
CA LEU A 366 9.76 -2.15 15.66
C LEU A 366 10.24 -1.76 14.25
N ASP A 367 9.87 -2.53 13.23
CA ASP A 367 10.27 -2.26 11.83
C ASP A 367 9.61 -1.00 11.27
N ASN A 368 8.42 -0.63 11.74
CA ASN A 368 7.76 0.63 11.40
C ASN A 368 8.60 1.84 11.84
N LEU A 369 9.26 1.76 13.00
CA LEU A 369 10.13 2.83 13.50
C LEU A 369 11.52 2.76 12.84
N THR A 370 12.14 1.57 12.77
CA THR A 370 13.54 1.44 12.32
C THR A 370 13.73 1.76 10.85
N LEU A 371 12.69 1.66 10.00
CA LEU A 371 12.80 1.95 8.58
C LEU A 371 13.31 3.37 8.31
N ALA A 372 12.66 4.37 8.90
CA ALA A 372 13.02 5.78 8.69
C ALA A 372 14.35 6.11 9.40
N LEU A 373 14.58 5.59 10.59
CA LEU A 373 15.84 5.76 11.33
C LEU A 373 17.05 5.31 10.49
N ARG A 374 16.94 4.17 9.81
CA ARG A 374 18.02 3.65 8.97
C ARG A 374 18.15 4.37 7.61
N LYS A 375 17.02 4.67 6.97
CA LYS A 375 17.01 5.19 5.58
C LYS A 375 17.09 6.70 5.49
N VAL A 376 16.63 7.42 6.51
CA VAL A 376 16.58 8.89 6.53
C VAL A 376 17.60 9.47 7.49
N ARG A 377 17.72 8.92 8.73
CA ARG A 377 18.72 9.36 9.70
C ARG A 377 20.09 8.70 9.52
N GLY A 378 20.18 7.62 8.72
CA GLY A 378 21.43 6.93 8.43
C GLY A 378 22.00 6.10 9.60
N LEU A 379 21.18 5.80 10.61
CA LEU A 379 21.61 5.02 11.78
C LEU A 379 21.92 3.56 11.38
N SER A 380 22.89 2.98 12.08
CA SER A 380 23.15 1.54 12.00
C SER A 380 21.93 0.73 12.45
N THR A 381 21.87 -0.54 12.10
CA THR A 381 20.77 -1.42 12.51
C THR A 381 20.64 -1.52 14.03
N ALA A 382 21.76 -1.59 14.74
CA ALA A 382 21.78 -1.69 16.21
C ALA A 382 21.30 -0.38 16.87
N GLU A 383 21.77 0.78 16.41
CA GLU A 383 21.35 2.08 16.92
C GLU A 383 19.87 2.36 16.64
N ALA A 384 19.42 2.09 15.39
CA ALA A 384 18.02 2.24 15.02
C ALA A 384 17.10 1.37 15.89
N LYS A 385 17.51 0.12 16.19
CA LYS A 385 16.77 -0.78 17.08
C LYS A 385 16.70 -0.20 18.50
N ARG A 386 17.82 0.24 19.07
CA ARG A 386 17.87 0.84 20.41
C ARG A 386 16.97 2.07 20.53
N VAL A 387 17.02 2.98 19.55
CA VAL A 387 16.16 4.17 19.53
C VAL A 387 14.69 3.77 19.42
N ALA A 388 14.36 2.84 18.51
CA ALA A 388 12.99 2.38 18.32
C ALA A 388 12.42 1.68 19.57
N GLU A 389 13.21 0.82 20.24
CA GLU A 389 12.81 0.16 21.49
C GLU A 389 12.56 1.19 22.60
N ALA A 390 13.42 2.20 22.73
CA ALA A 390 13.22 3.28 23.71
C ALA A 390 11.91 4.07 23.44
N ARG A 391 11.60 4.38 22.17
CA ARG A 391 10.35 5.07 21.82
C ARG A 391 9.11 4.19 22.00
N LEU A 392 9.22 2.87 21.73
CA LEU A 392 8.13 1.92 22.04
C LEU A 392 7.89 1.78 23.53
N ALA A 393 8.97 1.79 24.35
CA ALA A 393 8.86 1.79 25.81
C ALA A 393 8.15 3.08 26.31
N GLU A 394 8.49 4.25 25.74
CA GLU A 394 7.88 5.54 26.10
C GLU A 394 6.35 5.55 25.88
N VAL A 395 5.83 4.82 24.89
CA VAL A 395 4.39 4.66 24.62
C VAL A 395 3.79 3.40 25.23
N GLY A 396 4.55 2.66 26.07
CA GLY A 396 4.07 1.46 26.75
C GLY A 396 3.89 0.23 25.85
N LEU A 397 4.65 0.12 24.75
CA LEU A 397 4.48 -0.95 23.75
C LEU A 397 5.76 -1.76 23.46
N LEU A 398 6.74 -1.74 24.37
CA LEU A 398 8.00 -2.49 24.18
C LEU A 398 7.77 -3.99 24.02
N GLU A 399 6.88 -4.57 24.82
CA GLU A 399 6.53 -6.00 24.78
C GLU A 399 5.79 -6.40 23.47
N ARG A 400 5.24 -5.41 22.74
CA ARG A 400 4.54 -5.60 21.49
C ARG A 400 5.38 -5.24 20.26
N LYS A 401 6.70 -5.04 20.42
CA LYS A 401 7.60 -4.57 19.34
C LYS A 401 7.62 -5.47 18.10
N ASP A 402 7.46 -6.78 18.29
CA ASP A 402 7.48 -7.77 17.22
C ASP A 402 6.09 -8.04 16.59
N PHE A 403 5.04 -7.39 17.11
CA PHE A 403 3.68 -7.50 16.59
C PHE A 403 3.52 -6.66 15.33
N ARG A 404 2.74 -7.17 14.37
CA ARG A 404 2.32 -6.41 13.19
C ARG A 404 1.08 -5.57 13.51
N PRO A 405 0.83 -4.47 12.77
CA PRO A 405 -0.36 -3.62 12.98
C PRO A 405 -1.67 -4.40 13.08
N ALA A 406 -1.82 -5.45 12.28
CA ALA A 406 -3.00 -6.30 12.30
C ALA A 406 -3.26 -6.99 13.65
N ASN A 407 -2.24 -7.13 14.50
CA ASN A 407 -2.31 -7.80 15.81
C ASN A 407 -2.28 -6.78 16.98
N LEU A 408 -2.49 -5.51 16.68
CA LEU A 408 -2.54 -4.41 17.65
C LEU A 408 -3.93 -3.79 17.68
N SER A 409 -4.42 -3.41 18.86
CA SER A 409 -5.66 -2.62 18.98
C SER A 409 -5.51 -1.24 18.30
N GLY A 410 -6.61 -0.55 18.00
CA GLY A 410 -6.59 0.78 17.40
C GLY A 410 -5.75 1.77 18.20
N GLY A 411 -5.92 1.81 19.52
CA GLY A 411 -5.13 2.66 20.41
C GLY A 411 -3.65 2.29 20.46
N GLN A 412 -3.31 0.99 20.38
CA GLN A 412 -1.93 0.53 20.28
C GLN A 412 -1.31 0.94 18.94
N GLN A 413 -2.05 0.79 17.83
CA GLN A 413 -1.60 1.25 16.51
C GLN A 413 -1.33 2.75 16.50
N GLN A 414 -2.20 3.55 17.12
CA GLN A 414 -2.03 4.99 17.23
C GLN A 414 -0.78 5.35 18.06
N ARG A 415 -0.56 4.67 19.18
CA ARG A 415 0.65 4.86 19.99
C ARG A 415 1.92 4.48 19.22
N VAL A 416 1.91 3.42 18.41
CA VAL A 416 3.03 3.09 17.49
C VAL A 416 3.24 4.19 16.44
N ALA A 417 2.16 4.76 15.88
CA ALA A 417 2.27 5.86 14.91
C ALA A 417 2.89 7.13 15.54
N ILE A 418 2.51 7.44 16.78
CA ILE A 418 3.12 8.54 17.56
C ILE A 418 4.61 8.24 17.82
N ALA A 419 4.94 7.05 18.33
CA ALA A 419 6.32 6.64 18.59
C ALA A 419 7.18 6.68 17.31
N ARG A 420 6.61 6.29 16.16
CA ARG A 420 7.28 6.36 14.85
C ARG A 420 7.63 7.79 14.46
N ALA A 421 6.72 8.73 14.67
CA ALA A 421 6.98 10.14 14.40
C ALA A 421 8.00 10.72 15.38
N LEU A 422 7.88 10.44 16.68
CA LEU A 422 8.83 10.88 17.73
C LEU A 422 10.24 10.32 17.53
N ALA A 423 10.39 9.12 16.97
CA ALA A 423 11.70 8.52 16.70
C ALA A 423 12.54 9.36 15.72
N MET A 424 11.90 10.18 14.89
CA MET A 424 12.61 11.10 13.98
C MET A 424 13.14 12.35 14.69
N GLU A 425 12.79 12.56 15.98
CA GLU A 425 13.16 13.73 16.80
C GLU A 425 12.73 15.06 16.16
N PRO A 426 11.44 15.21 15.86
CA PRO A 426 10.93 16.43 15.24
C PRO A 426 10.94 17.60 16.22
N GLU A 427 11.03 18.82 15.69
CA GLU A 427 10.92 20.09 16.43
C GLU A 427 9.45 20.46 16.69
N VAL A 428 8.55 20.02 15.81
CA VAL A 428 7.11 20.23 15.89
C VAL A 428 6.36 18.93 15.56
N MET A 429 5.31 18.62 16.30
CA MET A 429 4.41 17.51 16.05
C MET A 429 3.02 17.99 15.60
N LEU A 430 2.55 17.46 14.50
CA LEU A 430 1.23 17.70 13.96
C LEU A 430 0.34 16.46 14.19
N PHE A 431 -0.84 16.67 14.73
CA PHE A 431 -1.82 15.62 15.01
C PHE A 431 -3.12 15.91 14.27
N ASP A 432 -3.50 15.06 13.33
CA ASP A 432 -4.71 15.20 12.51
C ASP A 432 -5.79 14.22 12.98
N GLU A 433 -6.70 14.68 13.84
CA GLU A 433 -7.85 13.93 14.38
C GLU A 433 -7.49 12.50 14.89
N VAL A 434 -6.42 12.37 15.63
CA VAL A 434 -5.81 11.09 16.02
C VAL A 434 -6.67 10.20 16.92
N THR A 435 -7.79 10.69 17.41
CA THR A 435 -8.75 9.95 18.25
C THR A 435 -10.00 9.51 17.52
N SER A 436 -10.33 10.09 16.35
CA SER A 436 -11.60 9.89 15.65
C SER A 436 -11.82 8.45 15.15
N ALA A 437 -10.74 7.67 14.98
CA ALA A 437 -10.79 6.28 14.54
C ALA A 437 -10.68 5.27 15.69
N LEU A 438 -10.79 5.74 16.95
CA LEU A 438 -10.64 4.93 18.15
C LEU A 438 -11.95 4.75 18.89
N ASP A 439 -12.09 3.63 19.56
CA ASP A 439 -13.14 3.39 20.52
C ASP A 439 -12.98 4.35 21.73
N PRO A 440 -14.07 4.85 22.35
CA PRO A 440 -14.03 5.83 23.44
C PRO A 440 -13.11 5.43 24.61
N GLU A 441 -13.00 4.15 24.91
CA GLU A 441 -12.15 3.62 25.99
C GLU A 441 -10.65 3.82 25.68
N LEU A 442 -10.26 3.74 24.40
CA LEU A 442 -8.87 3.87 23.95
C LEU A 442 -8.41 5.31 23.76
N VAL A 443 -9.36 6.25 23.57
CA VAL A 443 -9.12 7.68 23.38
C VAL A 443 -8.32 8.27 24.55
N LYS A 444 -8.70 7.94 25.78
CA LYS A 444 -8.07 8.45 27.01
C LYS A 444 -6.56 8.22 27.07
N GLY A 445 -6.11 7.02 26.66
CA GLY A 445 -4.69 6.66 26.65
C GLY A 445 -3.86 7.50 25.67
N VAL A 446 -4.42 7.80 24.49
CA VAL A 446 -3.76 8.64 23.48
C VAL A 446 -3.72 10.10 23.91
N LEU A 447 -4.83 10.63 24.43
CA LEU A 447 -4.89 12.01 24.92
C LEU A 447 -3.94 12.26 26.10
N ASN A 448 -3.80 11.30 27.02
CA ASN A 448 -2.85 11.41 28.12
C ASN A 448 -1.40 11.44 27.63
N LEU A 449 -1.05 10.60 26.64
CA LEU A 449 0.27 10.63 26.01
C LEU A 449 0.55 11.99 25.36
N MET A 450 -0.42 12.57 24.63
CA MET A 450 -0.28 13.89 24.00
C MET A 450 -0.11 14.99 25.07
N ALA A 451 -0.89 14.94 26.15
CA ALA A 451 -0.76 15.87 27.27
C ALA A 451 0.62 15.79 27.93
N ASP A 452 1.19 14.59 28.05
CA ASP A 452 2.54 14.40 28.58
C ASP A 452 3.61 15.01 27.66
N LEU A 453 3.51 14.79 26.36
CA LEU A 453 4.41 15.41 25.36
C LEU A 453 4.39 16.94 25.45
N GLY A 454 3.21 17.54 25.61
CA GLY A 454 3.05 18.98 25.81
C GLY A 454 3.76 19.47 27.07
N ARG A 455 3.54 18.80 28.23
CA ARG A 455 4.22 19.12 29.50
C ARG A 455 5.75 19.04 29.37
N ARG A 456 6.28 18.12 28.55
CA ARG A 456 7.71 17.95 28.28
C ARG A 456 8.26 18.98 27.27
N GLY A 457 7.46 19.94 26.82
CA GLY A 457 7.87 21.06 25.98
C GLY A 457 7.87 20.79 24.48
N MET A 458 7.15 19.76 24.00
CA MET A 458 6.96 19.54 22.58
C MET A 458 6.02 20.60 21.99
N THR A 459 6.44 21.27 20.90
CA THR A 459 5.53 22.12 20.13
C THR A 459 4.55 21.24 19.37
N MET A 460 3.26 21.46 19.56
CA MET A 460 2.22 20.65 18.92
C MET A 460 1.14 21.52 18.27
N VAL A 461 0.70 21.08 17.07
CA VAL A 461 -0.54 21.59 16.44
C VAL A 461 -1.49 20.40 16.29
N VAL A 462 -2.64 20.49 16.94
CA VAL A 462 -3.58 19.38 17.13
C VAL A 462 -4.93 19.74 16.53
N VAL A 463 -5.36 19.04 15.48
CA VAL A 463 -6.76 19.06 15.03
C VAL A 463 -7.53 18.05 15.87
N THR A 464 -8.57 18.50 16.57
CA THR A 464 -9.33 17.64 17.47
C THR A 464 -10.80 18.04 17.55
N HIS A 465 -11.65 17.07 17.81
CA HIS A 465 -13.03 17.22 18.23
C HIS A 465 -13.20 17.00 19.75
N GLU A 466 -12.12 16.72 20.47
CA GLU A 466 -12.11 16.52 21.92
C GLU A 466 -12.00 17.86 22.63
N MET A 467 -13.14 18.56 22.83
CA MET A 467 -13.18 19.91 23.41
C MET A 467 -12.64 19.95 24.85
N ALA A 468 -12.89 18.89 25.64
CA ALA A 468 -12.36 18.76 27.00
C ALA A 468 -10.82 18.69 27.01
N PHE A 469 -10.21 18.00 26.03
CA PHE A 469 -8.76 17.97 25.85
C PHE A 469 -8.22 19.35 25.46
N ALA A 470 -8.81 19.99 24.44
CA ALA A 470 -8.41 21.31 23.98
C ALA A 470 -8.50 22.35 25.16
N ARG A 471 -9.56 22.30 25.97
CA ARG A 471 -9.74 23.19 27.13
C ARG A 471 -8.66 22.97 28.19
N LYS A 472 -8.25 21.72 28.42
CA LYS A 472 -7.33 21.37 29.54
C LYS A 472 -5.85 21.48 29.18
N VAL A 473 -5.48 21.20 27.90
CA VAL A 473 -4.10 20.95 27.49
C VAL A 473 -3.57 22.05 26.56
N ALA A 474 -4.45 22.73 25.82
CA ALA A 474 -3.99 23.73 24.86
C ALA A 474 -3.52 25.03 25.59
N ASP A 475 -2.43 25.59 25.07
CA ASP A 475 -2.01 26.97 25.39
C ASP A 475 -2.76 27.99 24.51
N GLN A 476 -3.11 27.55 23.27
CA GLN A 476 -3.87 28.33 22.30
C GLN A 476 -4.92 27.46 21.61
N VAL A 477 -6.11 28.01 21.41
CA VAL A 477 -7.17 27.41 20.60
C VAL A 477 -7.47 28.33 19.43
N VAL A 478 -7.57 27.74 18.23
CA VAL A 478 -7.83 28.44 16.97
C VAL A 478 -9.09 27.85 16.35
N PHE A 479 -10.11 28.67 16.18
CA PHE A 479 -11.34 28.29 15.49
C PHE A 479 -11.25 28.63 14.02
N MET A 480 -11.41 27.61 13.17
CA MET A 480 -11.40 27.73 11.71
C MET A 480 -12.78 27.44 11.12
N ASP A 481 -13.18 28.27 10.17
CA ASP A 481 -14.37 28.03 9.34
C ASP A 481 -14.16 28.56 7.92
N GLU A 482 -14.74 27.88 6.93
CA GLU A 482 -14.65 28.22 5.48
C GLU A 482 -13.24 28.59 4.98
N GLY A 483 -12.22 27.90 5.49
CA GLY A 483 -10.83 28.09 5.11
C GLY A 483 -10.12 29.27 5.76
N ARG A 484 -10.71 29.91 6.77
CA ARG A 484 -10.17 31.07 7.48
C ARG A 484 -10.02 30.81 8.97
N VAL A 485 -9.09 31.49 9.60
CA VAL A 485 -9.06 31.63 11.05
C VAL A 485 -10.09 32.73 11.43
N ILE A 486 -11.12 32.33 12.17
CA ILE A 486 -12.19 33.24 12.61
C ILE A 486 -11.85 33.85 13.96
N GLU A 487 -11.33 33.03 14.89
CA GLU A 487 -10.99 33.48 16.23
C GLU A 487 -9.85 32.63 16.79
N ALA A 488 -8.92 33.23 17.51
CA ALA A 488 -7.81 32.57 18.16
C ALA A 488 -7.53 33.22 19.53
N GLY A 489 -7.27 32.37 20.54
CA GLY A 489 -7.03 32.88 21.90
C GLY A 489 -6.66 31.78 22.88
N SER A 490 -6.59 32.13 24.16
CA SER A 490 -6.47 31.14 25.23
C SER A 490 -7.73 30.27 25.31
N PRO A 491 -7.65 29.05 25.87
CA PRO A 491 -8.83 28.19 26.04
C PRO A 491 -9.99 28.91 26.74
N GLY A 492 -9.74 29.70 27.80
CA GLY A 492 -10.78 30.50 28.48
C GLY A 492 -11.45 31.49 27.55
N ALA A 493 -10.68 32.22 26.72
CA ALA A 493 -11.26 33.19 25.78
C ALA A 493 -12.17 32.52 24.74
N ILE A 494 -11.76 31.36 24.22
CA ILE A 494 -12.49 30.66 23.16
C ILE A 494 -13.71 29.89 23.70
N PHE A 495 -13.62 29.25 24.86
CA PHE A 495 -14.69 28.39 25.38
C PHE A 495 -15.64 29.09 26.33
N ASP A 496 -15.17 30.12 27.08
CA ASP A 496 -15.97 30.76 28.12
C ASP A 496 -16.50 32.15 27.68
N ASP A 497 -15.75 32.86 26.80
CA ASP A 497 -16.13 34.18 26.28
C ASP A 497 -15.90 34.31 24.77
N PRO A 498 -16.50 33.42 23.93
CA PRO A 498 -16.38 33.50 22.49
C PRO A 498 -16.94 34.81 21.92
N GLN A 499 -16.18 35.53 21.08
CA GLN A 499 -16.60 36.81 20.52
C GLN A 499 -17.40 36.62 19.22
N SER A 500 -16.95 35.68 18.35
CA SER A 500 -17.60 35.44 17.09
C SER A 500 -18.96 34.74 17.25
N ALA A 501 -19.99 35.27 16.60
CA ALA A 501 -21.32 34.62 16.55
C ALA A 501 -21.26 33.20 15.92
N ARG A 502 -20.32 32.99 15.02
CA ARG A 502 -20.10 31.71 14.37
C ARG A 502 -19.51 30.68 15.34
N LEU A 503 -18.53 31.09 16.15
CA LEU A 503 -17.95 30.26 17.21
C LEU A 503 -18.98 29.90 18.28
N LYS A 504 -19.78 30.89 18.74
CA LYS A 504 -20.87 30.64 19.71
C LYS A 504 -21.82 29.54 19.24
N ARG A 505 -22.24 29.59 17.95
CA ARG A 505 -23.11 28.58 17.36
C ARG A 505 -22.43 27.21 17.31
N PHE A 506 -21.18 27.16 16.86
CA PHE A 506 -20.42 25.92 16.81
C PHE A 506 -20.27 25.27 18.20
N LEU A 507 -19.92 26.05 19.22
CA LEU A 507 -19.78 25.54 20.59
C LEU A 507 -21.09 25.02 21.16
N ALA A 508 -22.22 25.69 20.86
CA ALA A 508 -23.56 25.26 21.31
C ALA A 508 -24.01 23.93 20.66
N GLU A 509 -23.43 23.55 19.50
CA GLU A 509 -23.71 22.28 18.83
C GLU A 509 -22.83 21.13 19.33
N VAL A 510 -21.66 21.45 19.91
CA VAL A 510 -20.62 20.43 20.21
C VAL A 510 -20.44 20.19 21.71
N LEU A 511 -20.77 21.19 22.57
CA LEU A 511 -20.76 21.12 24.03
C LEU A 511 -22.15 20.85 24.59
#